data_bd564659018b98e5a24b9f75c534bced
#
_entry.id   bd564659018b98e5a24b9f75c534bced
#
_cell.length_a   1.000
_cell.length_b   1.000
_cell.length_c   1.000
_cell.angle_alpha   90.00
_cell.angle_beta   90.00
_cell.angle_gamma   90.00
#
_symmetry.space_group_name_H-M   'P 1'
#
loop_
_entity.id
_entity.type
_entity.pdbx_description
1 polymer ?
#
loop_
_entity_poly.entity_id
_entity_poly.type
_entity_poly.pdbx_seq_one_letter_code
_entity_poly.pdbx_strand_id
1 'polypeptide(L)'
;MIQGNTSDRRYDLIVWDWDGTIMDSTPTIVNCIQQACRDLGFKEPDDALASSVIGLGIQDSLRRAVPWIEPAYFPKLTERFRYHYLAKDHELDLFSGIRELLQSLREDGYLLGVATGKSRVGLDRSLKHHQLEQMFHETRTADESFSKPHPGMLLELSDAMQVPMRRMLMIGDTTHDLDMAANAGVDAVAVTYGAHPPSTLKEAPSLIHVDDVSQLTSWLSQNLTVKN
;
A
#
# COMPACT_ATOMS: atom_id res chain seq x y z
N MET A 1 -3.82 27.54 19.18
CA MET A 1 -4.51 26.80 18.09
C MET A 1 -4.32 27.62 16.83
N ILE A 2 -3.31 27.29 16.03
CA ILE A 2 -3.10 27.88 14.70
C ILE A 2 -3.96 27.04 13.77
N GLN A 3 -5.14 27.53 13.39
CA GLN A 3 -5.88 26.99 12.25
C GLN A 3 -5.03 27.27 11.01
N GLY A 4 -4.31 26.25 10.54
CA GLY A 4 -3.62 26.33 9.28
C GLY A 4 -4.64 26.66 8.19
N ASN A 5 -4.35 27.68 7.40
CA ASN A 5 -5.22 28.17 6.35
C ASN A 5 -5.36 27.06 5.27
N THR A 6 -6.50 26.39 5.23
CA THR A 6 -6.78 25.28 4.28
C THR A 6 -6.74 25.73 2.83
N SER A 7 -6.74 27.05 2.57
CA SER A 7 -6.70 27.61 1.21
C SER A 7 -5.36 27.37 0.47
N ASP A 8 -4.28 27.14 1.18
CA ASP A 8 -2.93 27.05 0.60
C ASP A 8 -2.42 25.60 0.44
N ARG A 9 -3.26 24.61 0.77
CA ARG A 9 -2.91 23.19 0.59
C ARG A 9 -3.08 22.78 -0.87
N ARG A 10 -2.10 22.03 -1.38
CA ARG A 10 -2.19 21.35 -2.68
C ARG A 10 -3.04 20.07 -2.55
N TYR A 11 -2.87 19.34 -1.46
CA TYR A 11 -3.59 18.11 -1.16
C TYR A 11 -4.29 18.20 0.19
N ASP A 12 -5.45 17.56 0.32
CA ASP A 12 -6.21 17.44 1.57
C ASP A 12 -6.18 16.02 2.12
N LEU A 13 -6.11 15.01 1.23
CA LEU A 13 -6.09 13.60 1.56
C LEU A 13 -4.83 12.93 1.03
N ILE A 14 -4.09 12.28 1.91
CA ILE A 14 -2.93 11.45 1.57
C ILE A 14 -3.34 9.99 1.76
N VAL A 15 -3.33 9.24 0.67
CA VAL A 15 -3.68 7.81 0.66
C VAL A 15 -2.39 6.99 0.61
N TRP A 16 -2.32 5.99 1.46
CA TRP A 16 -1.15 5.13 1.62
C TRP A 16 -1.46 3.70 1.19
N ASP A 17 -0.54 3.06 0.50
CA ASP A 17 -0.50 1.61 0.54
C ASP A 17 0.02 1.12 1.90
N TRP A 18 -0.09 -0.18 2.16
CA TRP A 18 0.29 -0.78 3.44
C TRP A 18 1.59 -1.58 3.34
N ASP A 19 1.55 -2.72 2.64
CA ASP A 19 2.66 -3.67 2.54
C ASP A 19 3.77 -3.14 1.63
N GLY A 20 4.96 -2.90 2.14
CA GLY A 20 6.08 -2.31 1.40
C GLY A 20 6.10 -0.77 1.39
N THR A 21 5.07 -0.12 1.92
CA THR A 21 4.99 1.35 2.02
C THR A 21 4.99 1.82 3.47
N ILE A 22 4.04 1.37 4.28
CA ILE A 22 3.97 1.64 5.73
C ILE A 22 4.69 0.55 6.52
N MET A 23 4.48 -0.72 6.12
CA MET A 23 4.98 -1.91 6.81
C MET A 23 6.11 -2.57 6.01
N ASP A 24 7.21 -2.90 6.67
CA ASP A 24 8.31 -3.69 6.10
C ASP A 24 7.95 -5.18 6.07
N SER A 25 7.07 -5.54 5.13
CA SER A 25 6.49 -6.89 5.03
C SER A 25 6.89 -7.66 3.78
N THR A 26 7.51 -7.01 2.81
CA THR A 26 7.83 -7.59 1.48
C THR A 26 8.58 -8.92 1.55
N PRO A 27 9.70 -9.05 2.31
CA PRO A 27 10.43 -10.31 2.39
C PRO A 27 9.60 -11.44 3.01
N THR A 28 8.76 -11.10 3.99
CA THR A 28 7.88 -12.06 4.65
C THR A 28 6.79 -12.56 3.71
N ILE A 29 6.17 -11.67 2.93
CA ILE A 29 5.14 -12.04 1.94
C ILE A 29 5.73 -12.97 0.87
N VAL A 30 6.89 -12.62 0.31
CA VAL A 30 7.62 -13.46 -0.66
C VAL A 30 7.85 -14.85 -0.10
N ASN A 31 8.43 -14.94 1.10
CA ASN A 31 8.70 -16.21 1.77
C ASN A 31 7.42 -17.04 2.00
N CYS A 32 6.31 -16.39 2.41
CA CYS A 32 5.04 -17.07 2.64
C CYS A 32 4.42 -17.63 1.36
N ILE A 33 4.56 -16.95 0.22
CA ILE A 33 4.12 -17.47 -1.08
C ILE A 33 4.93 -18.73 -1.44
N GLN A 34 6.25 -18.66 -1.31
CA GLN A 34 7.15 -19.76 -1.59
C GLN A 34 6.90 -20.97 -0.66
N GLN A 35 6.73 -20.74 0.64
CA GLN A 35 6.42 -21.81 1.59
C GLN A 35 5.07 -22.47 1.30
N ALA A 36 4.05 -21.69 0.95
CA ALA A 36 2.75 -22.23 0.57
C ALA A 36 2.84 -23.18 -0.65
N CYS A 37 3.70 -22.83 -1.63
CA CYS A 37 3.96 -23.71 -2.77
C CYS A 37 4.69 -24.99 -2.35
N ARG A 38 5.73 -24.89 -1.53
CA ARG A 38 6.49 -26.06 -1.01
C ARG A 38 5.59 -27.04 -0.25
N ASP A 39 4.71 -26.53 0.62
CA ASP A 39 3.78 -27.36 1.39
C ASP A 39 2.85 -28.20 0.52
N LEU A 40 2.55 -27.73 -0.68
CA LEU A 40 1.67 -28.41 -1.62
C LEU A 40 2.43 -29.18 -2.71
N GLY A 41 3.77 -29.19 -2.66
CA GLY A 41 4.61 -29.87 -3.64
C GLY A 41 4.67 -29.17 -5.02
N PHE A 42 4.33 -27.88 -5.08
CA PHE A 42 4.41 -27.09 -6.28
C PHE A 42 5.78 -26.39 -6.42
N LYS A 43 6.17 -26.12 -7.67
CA LYS A 43 7.31 -25.25 -7.96
C LYS A 43 7.00 -23.85 -7.37
N GLU A 44 7.92 -23.32 -6.57
CA GLU A 44 7.83 -21.96 -6.05
C GLU A 44 8.22 -20.91 -7.10
N PRO A 45 7.67 -19.69 -7.00
CA PRO A 45 8.14 -18.55 -7.79
C PRO A 45 9.51 -18.09 -7.27
N ASP A 46 10.31 -17.46 -8.13
CA ASP A 46 11.48 -16.71 -7.66
C ASP A 46 11.05 -15.43 -6.92
N ASP A 47 12.01 -14.80 -6.25
CA ASP A 47 11.75 -13.61 -5.43
C ASP A 47 11.20 -12.45 -6.27
N ALA A 48 11.69 -12.27 -7.48
CA ALA A 48 11.26 -11.17 -8.36
C ALA A 48 9.78 -11.34 -8.76
N LEU A 49 9.38 -12.57 -9.14
CA LEU A 49 7.99 -12.85 -9.49
C LEU A 49 7.07 -12.76 -8.26
N ALA A 50 7.52 -13.28 -7.11
CA ALA A 50 6.75 -13.20 -5.87
C ALA A 50 6.60 -11.76 -5.36
N SER A 51 7.62 -10.91 -5.49
CA SER A 51 7.55 -9.48 -5.16
C SER A 51 6.63 -8.71 -6.10
N SER A 52 6.64 -9.03 -7.40
CA SER A 52 5.88 -8.30 -8.43
C SER A 52 4.37 -8.31 -8.24
N VAL A 53 3.84 -9.19 -7.40
CA VAL A 53 2.40 -9.34 -7.15
C VAL A 53 1.95 -8.74 -5.82
N ILE A 54 2.89 -8.21 -5.03
CA ILE A 54 2.57 -7.53 -3.76
C ILE A 54 1.77 -6.26 -4.06
N GLY A 55 0.84 -5.91 -3.18
CA GLY A 55 -0.10 -4.79 -3.38
C GLY A 55 -1.41 -5.19 -4.06
N LEU A 56 -1.48 -6.34 -4.73
CA LEU A 56 -2.72 -6.90 -5.25
C LEU A 56 -3.50 -7.66 -4.18
N GLY A 57 -4.80 -7.91 -4.42
CA GLY A 57 -5.58 -8.83 -3.61
C GLY A 57 -5.02 -10.25 -3.67
N ILE A 58 -5.10 -11.01 -2.57
CA ILE A 58 -4.42 -12.31 -2.41
C ILE A 58 -4.74 -13.31 -3.54
N GLN A 59 -5.97 -13.32 -4.06
CA GLN A 59 -6.36 -14.20 -5.15
C GLN A 59 -5.63 -13.87 -6.45
N ASP A 60 -5.53 -12.57 -6.77
CA ASP A 60 -4.84 -12.10 -7.97
C ASP A 60 -3.33 -12.26 -7.82
N SER A 61 -2.79 -11.98 -6.63
CA SER A 61 -1.38 -12.19 -6.30
C SER A 61 -0.96 -13.64 -6.55
N LEU A 62 -1.66 -14.60 -5.97
CA LEU A 62 -1.30 -16.01 -6.11
C LEU A 62 -1.46 -16.51 -7.55
N ARG A 63 -2.51 -16.11 -8.26
CA ARG A 63 -2.69 -16.50 -9.68
C ARG A 63 -1.56 -15.98 -10.57
N ARG A 64 -1.06 -14.79 -10.31
CA ARG A 64 0.04 -14.19 -11.08
C ARG A 64 1.41 -14.72 -10.66
N ALA A 65 1.62 -14.96 -9.36
CA ALA A 65 2.87 -15.47 -8.84
C ALA A 65 3.14 -16.92 -9.28
N VAL A 66 2.10 -17.72 -9.45
CA VAL A 66 2.22 -19.16 -9.80
C VAL A 66 1.23 -19.58 -10.89
N PRO A 67 1.36 -19.02 -12.11
CA PRO A 67 0.40 -19.25 -13.20
C PRO A 67 0.40 -20.68 -13.73
N TRP A 68 1.36 -21.49 -13.32
CA TRP A 68 1.45 -22.93 -13.69
C TRP A 68 0.64 -23.85 -12.79
N ILE A 69 -0.01 -23.32 -11.71
CA ILE A 69 -0.86 -24.09 -10.81
C ILE A 69 -2.29 -24.10 -11.33
N GLU A 70 -2.91 -25.27 -11.35
CA GLU A 70 -4.32 -25.38 -11.76
C GLU A 70 -5.26 -24.63 -10.82
N PRO A 71 -6.32 -23.97 -11.36
CA PRO A 71 -7.25 -23.14 -10.57
C PRO A 71 -7.85 -23.85 -9.35
N ALA A 72 -8.06 -25.16 -9.40
CA ALA A 72 -8.62 -25.95 -8.30
C ALA A 72 -7.77 -25.93 -7.02
N TYR A 73 -6.47 -25.65 -7.13
CA TYR A 73 -5.56 -25.62 -5.97
C TYR A 73 -5.45 -24.25 -5.29
N PHE A 74 -5.89 -23.15 -5.92
CA PHE A 74 -5.76 -21.81 -5.34
C PHE A 74 -6.43 -21.63 -3.97
N PRO A 75 -7.60 -22.23 -3.66
CA PRO A 75 -8.16 -22.13 -2.31
C PRO A 75 -7.21 -22.68 -1.24
N LYS A 76 -6.59 -23.85 -1.52
CA LYS A 76 -5.65 -24.49 -0.60
C LYS A 76 -4.31 -23.74 -0.52
N LEU A 77 -3.84 -23.19 -1.64
CA LEU A 77 -2.66 -22.34 -1.67
C LEU A 77 -2.87 -21.07 -0.84
N THR A 78 -4.05 -20.45 -0.95
CA THR A 78 -4.43 -19.28 -0.14
C THR A 78 -4.47 -19.62 1.36
N GLU A 79 -5.01 -20.78 1.71
CA GLU A 79 -5.02 -21.28 3.10
C GLU A 79 -3.60 -21.43 3.65
N ARG A 80 -2.68 -22.05 2.88
CA ARG A 80 -1.29 -22.24 3.28
C ARG A 80 -0.54 -20.90 3.39
N PHE A 81 -0.74 -20.00 2.43
CA PHE A 81 -0.18 -18.64 2.53
C PHE A 81 -0.63 -17.96 3.84
N ARG A 82 -1.95 -17.96 4.11
CA ARG A 82 -2.48 -17.38 5.34
C ARG A 82 -1.90 -18.01 6.60
N TYR A 83 -1.74 -19.32 6.62
CA TYR A 83 -1.12 -20.04 7.73
C TYR A 83 0.29 -19.53 8.02
N HIS A 84 1.14 -19.41 6.99
CA HIS A 84 2.52 -18.93 7.17
C HIS A 84 2.56 -17.43 7.51
N TYR A 85 1.71 -16.63 6.89
CA TYR A 85 1.68 -15.19 7.14
C TYR A 85 1.23 -14.88 8.56
N LEU A 86 0.15 -15.53 9.05
CA LEU A 86 -0.37 -15.35 10.40
C LEU A 86 0.61 -15.78 11.51
N ALA A 87 1.51 -16.71 11.20
CA ALA A 87 2.56 -17.11 12.14
C ALA A 87 3.64 -16.03 12.33
N LYS A 88 3.74 -15.07 11.41
CA LYS A 88 4.83 -14.09 11.38
C LYS A 88 4.37 -12.62 11.38
N ASP A 89 3.10 -12.34 11.14
CA ASP A 89 2.62 -10.96 11.00
C ASP A 89 2.81 -10.09 12.25
N HIS A 90 2.87 -10.71 13.42
CA HIS A 90 3.15 -10.07 14.71
C HIS A 90 4.63 -9.68 14.90
N GLU A 91 5.52 -10.18 14.06
CA GLU A 91 6.95 -9.86 14.06
C GLU A 91 7.29 -8.71 13.08
N LEU A 92 6.31 -8.27 12.29
CA LEU A 92 6.51 -7.24 11.29
C LEU A 92 6.46 -5.86 11.91
N ASP A 93 7.41 -5.01 11.53
CA ASP A 93 7.51 -3.63 11.98
C ASP A 93 7.13 -2.63 10.87
N LEU A 94 6.82 -1.42 11.29
CA LEU A 94 6.70 -0.28 10.37
C LEU A 94 8.08 0.13 9.88
N PHE A 95 8.17 0.67 8.66
CA PHE A 95 9.39 1.35 8.25
C PHE A 95 9.76 2.46 9.25
N SER A 96 11.07 2.59 9.54
CA SER A 96 11.57 3.58 10.50
C SER A 96 11.16 5.00 10.09
N GLY A 97 10.56 5.75 11.03
CA GLY A 97 10.11 7.13 10.82
C GLY A 97 8.68 7.26 10.25
N ILE A 98 8.03 6.16 9.84
CA ILE A 98 6.65 6.21 9.30
C ILE A 98 5.65 6.68 10.37
N ARG A 99 5.76 6.19 11.60
CA ARG A 99 4.86 6.57 12.69
C ARG A 99 4.89 8.08 12.94
N GLU A 100 6.08 8.62 13.04
CA GLU A 100 6.31 10.05 13.28
C GLU A 100 5.79 10.90 12.11
N LEU A 101 6.00 10.43 10.89
CA LEU A 101 5.49 11.10 9.68
C LEU A 101 3.95 11.13 9.67
N LEU A 102 3.30 9.99 9.92
CA LEU A 102 1.83 9.93 9.98
C LEU A 102 1.27 10.82 11.08
N GLN A 103 1.90 10.86 12.26
CA GLN A 103 1.51 11.73 13.37
C GLN A 103 1.63 13.21 12.98
N SER A 104 2.76 13.62 12.41
CA SER A 104 2.97 14.99 11.95
C SER A 104 1.92 15.42 10.93
N LEU A 105 1.61 14.58 9.95
CA LEU A 105 0.58 14.87 8.94
C LEU A 105 -0.82 15.03 9.58
N ARG A 106 -1.14 14.21 10.59
CA ARG A 106 -2.39 14.33 11.35
C ARG A 106 -2.46 15.63 12.15
N GLU A 107 -1.37 16.00 12.83
CA GLU A 107 -1.25 17.23 13.60
C GLU A 107 -1.37 18.47 12.71
N ASP A 108 -0.82 18.41 11.51
CA ASP A 108 -0.97 19.43 10.47
C ASP A 108 -2.37 19.44 9.85
N GLY A 109 -3.25 18.50 10.24
CA GLY A 109 -4.67 18.45 9.83
C GLY A 109 -4.89 17.87 8.44
N TYR A 110 -3.97 17.06 7.89
CA TYR A 110 -4.22 16.28 6.68
C TYR A 110 -5.14 15.10 6.97
N LEU A 111 -5.99 14.78 6.02
CA LEU A 111 -6.74 13.54 6.04
C LEU A 111 -5.85 12.40 5.58
N LEU A 112 -5.87 11.26 6.30
CA LEU A 112 -5.10 10.08 5.96
C LEU A 112 -6.04 8.94 5.62
N GLY A 113 -5.78 8.25 4.50
CA GLY A 113 -6.49 7.07 4.05
C GLY A 113 -5.53 5.91 3.77
N VAL A 114 -6.08 4.68 3.69
CA VAL A 114 -5.35 3.49 3.24
C VAL A 114 -6.08 2.86 2.06
N ALA A 115 -5.33 2.49 1.02
CA ALA A 115 -5.79 1.65 -0.08
C ALA A 115 -4.82 0.46 -0.23
N THR A 116 -5.26 -0.76 0.12
CA THR A 116 -4.35 -1.91 0.25
C THR A 116 -4.88 -3.20 -0.36
N GLY A 117 -3.96 -4.05 -0.82
CA GLY A 117 -4.25 -5.43 -1.24
C GLY A 117 -4.59 -6.39 -0.10
N LYS A 118 -4.43 -5.97 1.17
CA LYS A 118 -4.85 -6.76 2.33
C LYS A 118 -6.35 -7.00 2.36
N SER A 119 -6.78 -8.04 3.07
CA SER A 119 -8.18 -8.18 3.48
C SER A 119 -8.49 -7.27 4.67
N ARG A 120 -9.78 -6.96 4.88
CA ARG A 120 -10.26 -6.17 6.03
C ARG A 120 -9.73 -6.73 7.35
N VAL A 121 -9.92 -8.02 7.57
CA VAL A 121 -9.43 -8.69 8.80
C VAL A 121 -7.91 -8.57 8.95
N GLY A 122 -7.16 -8.63 7.84
CA GLY A 122 -5.71 -8.51 7.86
C GLY A 122 -5.26 -7.08 8.20
N LEU A 123 -5.90 -6.07 7.61
CA LEU A 123 -5.60 -4.68 7.89
C LEU A 123 -5.96 -4.30 9.33
N ASP A 124 -7.18 -4.65 9.80
CA ASP A 124 -7.63 -4.33 11.16
C ASP A 124 -6.70 -4.91 12.23
N ARG A 125 -6.24 -6.17 12.02
CA ARG A 125 -5.27 -6.80 12.93
C ARG A 125 -3.94 -6.04 12.94
N SER A 126 -3.44 -5.62 11.77
CA SER A 126 -2.19 -4.89 11.65
C SER A 126 -2.31 -3.49 12.27
N LEU A 127 -3.39 -2.76 12.00
CA LEU A 127 -3.68 -1.47 12.63
C LEU A 127 -3.68 -1.57 14.16
N LYS A 128 -4.36 -2.59 14.69
CA LYS A 128 -4.44 -2.84 16.14
C LYS A 128 -3.08 -3.18 16.74
N HIS A 129 -2.31 -4.07 16.09
CA HIS A 129 -0.99 -4.46 16.55
C HIS A 129 -0.06 -3.26 16.69
N HIS A 130 -0.08 -2.37 15.71
CA HIS A 130 0.75 -1.16 15.70
C HIS A 130 0.10 0.07 16.36
N GLN A 131 -1.09 -0.07 16.95
CA GLN A 131 -1.83 1.03 17.61
C GLN A 131 -2.07 2.22 16.65
N LEU A 132 -2.45 1.91 15.40
CA LEU A 132 -2.72 2.89 14.34
C LEU A 132 -4.22 3.00 13.97
N GLU A 133 -5.14 2.39 14.77
CA GLU A 133 -6.58 2.35 14.49
C GLU A 133 -7.19 3.76 14.35
N GLN A 134 -6.67 4.72 15.10
CA GLN A 134 -7.13 6.12 15.08
C GLN A 134 -6.31 7.02 14.13
N MET A 135 -5.31 6.46 13.46
CA MET A 135 -4.43 7.23 12.58
C MET A 135 -5.12 7.58 11.26
N PHE A 136 -5.84 6.64 10.69
CA PHE A 136 -6.49 6.79 9.39
C PHE A 136 -7.97 7.14 9.54
N HIS A 137 -8.46 8.02 8.68
CA HIS A 137 -9.87 8.45 8.68
C HIS A 137 -10.76 7.44 7.95
N GLU A 138 -10.24 6.89 6.86
CA GLU A 138 -10.92 5.89 6.04
C GLU A 138 -9.91 4.91 5.46
N THR A 139 -10.34 3.67 5.22
CA THR A 139 -9.51 2.62 4.63
C THR A 139 -10.30 1.80 3.62
N ARG A 140 -9.62 1.32 2.55
CA ARG A 140 -10.19 0.39 1.57
C ARG A 140 -9.26 -0.79 1.39
N THR A 141 -9.85 -1.98 1.36
CA THR A 141 -9.15 -3.26 1.24
C THR A 141 -9.60 -4.00 -0.02
N ALA A 142 -8.78 -4.95 -0.47
CA ALA A 142 -9.04 -5.68 -1.72
C ALA A 142 -10.26 -6.61 -1.69
N ASP A 143 -10.80 -6.92 -0.52
CA ASP A 143 -12.02 -7.71 -0.37
C ASP A 143 -13.29 -6.84 -0.22
N GLU A 144 -13.14 -5.52 -0.15
CA GLU A 144 -14.25 -4.55 -0.10
C GLU A 144 -14.39 -3.76 -1.40
N SER A 145 -13.33 -3.66 -2.19
CA SER A 145 -13.29 -2.89 -3.44
C SER A 145 -12.57 -3.68 -4.55
N PHE A 146 -12.47 -3.11 -5.73
CA PHE A 146 -11.70 -3.69 -6.83
C PHE A 146 -10.20 -3.64 -6.53
N SER A 147 -9.50 -4.75 -6.82
CA SER A 147 -8.05 -4.83 -6.67
C SER A 147 -7.32 -3.81 -7.56
N LYS A 148 -6.20 -3.26 -7.07
CA LYS A 148 -5.27 -2.44 -7.86
C LYS A 148 -4.91 -3.17 -9.17
N PRO A 149 -4.77 -2.49 -10.31
CA PRO A 149 -4.72 -1.04 -10.51
C PRO A 149 -6.09 -0.40 -10.82
N HIS A 150 -7.20 -1.05 -10.48
CA HIS A 150 -8.52 -0.46 -10.66
C HIS A 150 -8.68 0.75 -9.74
N PRO A 151 -9.24 1.91 -10.19
CA PRO A 151 -9.30 3.13 -9.40
C PRO A 151 -10.33 3.10 -8.25
N GLY A 152 -11.08 2.03 -8.10
CA GLY A 152 -12.22 1.89 -7.18
C GLY A 152 -11.93 2.34 -5.76
N MET A 153 -10.82 1.88 -5.16
CA MET A 153 -10.46 2.26 -3.79
C MET A 153 -10.30 3.78 -3.62
N LEU A 154 -9.66 4.45 -4.58
CA LEU A 154 -9.47 5.90 -4.53
C LEU A 154 -10.77 6.66 -4.77
N LEU A 155 -11.63 6.19 -5.67
CA LEU A 155 -12.95 6.76 -5.91
C LEU A 155 -13.83 6.69 -4.65
N GLU A 156 -13.84 5.54 -4.00
CA GLU A 156 -14.60 5.33 -2.75
C GLU A 156 -14.06 6.16 -1.58
N LEU A 157 -12.73 6.31 -1.46
CA LEU A 157 -12.12 7.19 -0.45
C LEU A 157 -12.46 8.66 -0.70
N SER A 158 -12.43 9.10 -1.96
CA SER A 158 -12.85 10.46 -2.36
C SER A 158 -14.30 10.74 -1.94
N ASP A 159 -15.20 9.82 -2.24
CA ASP A 159 -16.63 9.96 -1.89
C ASP A 159 -16.84 9.96 -0.38
N ALA A 160 -16.24 9.02 0.35
CA ALA A 160 -16.40 8.89 1.80
C ALA A 160 -15.89 10.13 2.55
N MET A 161 -14.78 10.70 2.07
CA MET A 161 -14.11 11.82 2.73
C MET A 161 -14.45 13.19 2.11
N GLN A 162 -15.26 13.22 1.05
CA GLN A 162 -15.66 14.42 0.31
C GLN A 162 -14.46 15.25 -0.17
N VAL A 163 -13.38 14.58 -0.61
CA VAL A 163 -12.16 15.19 -1.14
C VAL A 163 -12.07 14.90 -2.64
N PRO A 164 -12.02 15.91 -3.52
CA PRO A 164 -11.90 15.66 -4.96
C PRO A 164 -10.55 15.07 -5.33
N MET A 165 -10.50 14.21 -6.36
CA MET A 165 -9.30 13.48 -6.81
C MET A 165 -8.06 14.35 -6.96
N ARG A 166 -8.20 15.56 -7.55
CA ARG A 166 -7.08 16.51 -7.72
C ARG A 166 -6.46 17.04 -6.42
N ARG A 167 -7.10 16.76 -5.27
CA ARG A 167 -6.63 17.13 -3.94
C ARG A 167 -6.24 15.90 -3.11
N MET A 168 -6.08 14.77 -3.78
CA MET A 168 -5.57 13.53 -3.21
C MET A 168 -4.13 13.28 -3.68
N LEU A 169 -3.36 12.60 -2.85
CA LEU A 169 -2.01 12.12 -3.16
C LEU A 169 -1.95 10.64 -2.77
N MET A 170 -1.53 9.77 -3.70
CA MET A 170 -1.25 8.36 -3.42
C MET A 170 0.23 8.15 -3.12
N ILE A 171 0.56 7.37 -2.10
CA ILE A 171 1.92 6.95 -1.78
C ILE A 171 1.95 5.43 -1.81
N GLY A 172 2.81 4.86 -2.66
CA GLY A 172 2.92 3.42 -2.83
C GLY A 172 4.26 2.98 -3.39
N ASP A 173 4.57 1.69 -3.24
CA ASP A 173 5.85 1.07 -3.61
C ASP A 173 5.75 0.15 -4.82
N THR A 174 4.57 0.06 -5.44
CA THR A 174 4.34 -0.78 -6.62
C THR A 174 3.75 0.00 -7.79
N THR A 175 3.96 -0.51 -9.02
CA THR A 175 3.26 0.03 -10.20
C THR A 175 1.74 -0.11 -10.09
N HIS A 176 1.25 -1.07 -9.30
CA HIS A 176 -0.18 -1.25 -9.05
C HIS A 176 -0.79 -0.03 -8.34
N ASP A 177 -0.04 0.62 -7.44
CA ASP A 177 -0.42 1.86 -6.75
C ASP A 177 -0.42 3.05 -7.70
N LEU A 178 0.68 3.18 -8.46
CA LEU A 178 0.89 4.30 -9.36
C LEU A 178 -0.12 4.28 -10.51
N ASP A 179 -0.38 3.10 -11.07
CA ASP A 179 -1.39 2.91 -12.12
C ASP A 179 -2.81 3.13 -11.58
N MET A 180 -3.11 2.69 -10.34
CA MET A 180 -4.39 2.98 -9.69
C MET A 180 -4.58 4.50 -9.54
N ALA A 181 -3.56 5.21 -9.10
CA ALA A 181 -3.58 6.67 -8.98
C ALA A 181 -3.79 7.35 -10.34
N ALA A 182 -3.04 6.94 -11.36
CA ALA A 182 -3.18 7.46 -12.73
C ALA A 182 -4.58 7.21 -13.29
N ASN A 183 -5.12 6.01 -13.11
CA ASN A 183 -6.47 5.64 -13.54
C ASN A 183 -7.57 6.44 -12.83
N ALA A 184 -7.30 6.93 -11.61
CA ALA A 184 -8.20 7.79 -10.84
C ALA A 184 -7.97 9.29 -11.12
N GLY A 185 -6.91 9.68 -11.83
CA GLY A 185 -6.52 11.09 -11.98
C GLY A 185 -5.99 11.71 -10.68
N VAL A 186 -5.31 10.89 -9.86
CA VAL A 186 -4.68 11.27 -8.58
C VAL A 186 -3.17 11.32 -8.77
N ASP A 187 -2.52 12.35 -8.20
CA ASP A 187 -1.07 12.44 -8.15
C ASP A 187 -0.49 11.32 -7.29
N ALA A 188 0.71 10.79 -7.65
CA ALA A 188 1.36 9.73 -6.91
C ALA A 188 2.83 10.02 -6.59
N VAL A 189 3.29 9.53 -5.44
CA VAL A 189 4.70 9.42 -5.03
C VAL A 189 5.06 7.94 -4.96
N ALA A 190 6.13 7.56 -5.66
CA ALA A 190 6.69 6.22 -5.60
C ALA A 190 7.74 6.14 -4.49
N VAL A 191 7.61 5.16 -3.60
CA VAL A 191 8.66 4.80 -2.65
C VAL A 191 9.42 3.58 -3.17
N THR A 192 10.76 3.60 -3.15
CA THR A 192 11.61 2.58 -3.77
C THR A 192 12.15 1.54 -2.79
N TYR A 193 11.78 1.65 -1.51
CA TYR A 193 12.22 0.75 -0.45
C TYR A 193 11.29 -0.47 -0.24
N GLY A 194 10.22 -0.59 -1.04
CA GLY A 194 9.23 -1.66 -0.96
C GLY A 194 9.44 -2.80 -1.95
N ALA A 195 8.34 -3.29 -2.55
CA ALA A 195 8.30 -4.54 -3.31
C ALA A 195 8.84 -4.42 -4.75
N HIS A 196 8.52 -3.33 -5.46
CA HIS A 196 8.93 -3.19 -6.84
C HIS A 196 10.30 -2.50 -6.96
N PRO A 197 11.20 -3.00 -7.82
CA PRO A 197 12.50 -2.38 -8.02
C PRO A 197 12.37 -0.99 -8.67
N PRO A 198 13.29 -0.05 -8.40
CA PRO A 198 13.25 1.31 -8.92
C PRO A 198 13.16 1.40 -10.46
N SER A 199 13.73 0.42 -11.18
CA SER A 199 13.64 0.35 -12.64
C SER A 199 12.20 0.17 -13.12
N THR A 200 11.43 -0.67 -12.45
CA THR A 200 10.02 -0.95 -12.78
C THR A 200 9.13 0.24 -12.40
N LEU A 201 9.37 0.86 -11.24
CA LEU A 201 8.59 2.02 -10.79
C LEU A 201 8.69 3.21 -11.76
N LYS A 202 9.85 3.38 -12.42
CA LYS A 202 10.05 4.45 -13.42
C LYS A 202 9.18 4.32 -14.67
N GLU A 203 8.59 3.18 -14.90
CA GLU A 203 7.70 2.94 -16.04
C GLU A 203 6.26 3.44 -15.77
N ALA A 204 5.90 3.66 -14.49
CA ALA A 204 4.58 4.12 -14.09
C ALA A 204 4.56 5.63 -13.74
N PRO A 205 3.43 6.32 -13.95
CA PRO A 205 3.31 7.75 -13.67
C PRO A 205 3.48 8.06 -12.18
N SER A 206 4.42 8.94 -11.84
CA SER A 206 4.61 9.46 -10.50
C SER A 206 5.26 10.83 -10.52
N LEU A 207 5.06 11.63 -9.46
CA LEU A 207 5.68 12.95 -9.32
C LEU A 207 7.17 12.85 -8.99
N ILE A 208 7.53 11.84 -8.21
CA ILE A 208 8.90 11.60 -7.73
C ILE A 208 9.06 10.15 -7.27
N HIS A 209 10.31 9.69 -7.22
CA HIS A 209 10.74 8.47 -6.54
C HIS A 209 11.58 8.87 -5.33
N VAL A 210 11.28 8.29 -4.17
CA VAL A 210 12.02 8.54 -2.92
C VAL A 210 12.54 7.22 -2.35
N ASP A 211 13.77 7.22 -1.85
CA ASP A 211 14.48 5.98 -1.52
C ASP A 211 14.33 5.59 -0.04
N ASP A 212 13.82 6.50 0.79
CA ASP A 212 13.59 6.26 2.21
C ASP A 212 12.53 7.21 2.78
N VAL A 213 12.09 6.93 4.02
CA VAL A 213 11.07 7.71 4.73
C VAL A 213 11.52 9.15 5.00
N SER A 214 12.83 9.41 5.17
CA SER A 214 13.36 10.76 5.40
C SER A 214 13.21 11.62 4.14
N GLN A 215 13.54 11.07 2.97
CA GLN A 215 13.31 11.75 1.68
C GLN A 215 11.82 12.00 1.44
N LEU A 216 10.96 11.00 1.75
CA LEU A 216 9.51 11.15 1.67
C LEU A 216 9.03 12.30 2.54
N THR A 217 9.45 12.35 3.81
CA THR A 217 9.12 13.42 4.76
C THR A 217 9.55 14.79 4.24
N SER A 218 10.78 14.86 3.73
CA SER A 218 11.34 16.11 3.18
C SER A 218 10.55 16.58 1.96
N TRP A 219 10.19 15.66 1.07
CA TRP A 219 9.40 16.00 -0.13
C TRP A 219 7.99 16.46 0.24
N LEU A 220 7.30 15.74 1.15
CA LEU A 220 5.96 16.11 1.60
C LEU A 220 5.96 17.49 2.24
N SER A 221 6.89 17.80 3.13
CA SER A 221 6.99 19.12 3.80
C SER A 221 7.14 20.29 2.82
N GLN A 222 7.67 20.05 1.62
CA GLN A 222 7.91 21.06 0.59
C GLN A 222 6.80 21.16 -0.45
N ASN A 223 5.97 20.13 -0.61
CA ASN A 223 5.06 19.99 -1.76
C ASN A 223 3.59 19.83 -1.38
N LEU A 224 3.25 19.67 -0.10
CA LEU A 224 1.85 19.57 0.35
C LEU A 224 1.11 20.92 0.33
N THR A 225 1.81 22.03 0.25
CA THR A 225 1.23 23.38 0.14
C THR A 225 1.60 24.03 -1.18
N VAL A 226 0.73 24.92 -1.68
CA VAL A 226 1.03 25.74 -2.85
C VAL A 226 2.02 26.82 -2.43
N LYS A 227 3.18 26.88 -3.08
CA LYS A 227 4.11 28.02 -2.89
C LYS A 227 3.54 29.22 -3.62
N ASN A 228 3.16 30.26 -2.89
CA ASN A 228 2.82 31.57 -3.44
C ASN A 228 4.04 32.25 -4.09
#